data_d25f2fc1b90fe05753092e5a10a34588
#
_entry.id   d25f2fc1b90fe05753092e5a10a34588
#
_cell.length_a   1.000
_cell.length_b   1.000
_cell.length_c   1.000
_cell.angle_alpha   90.00
_cell.angle_beta   90.00
_cell.angle_gamma   90.00
#
_symmetry.space_group_name_H-M   'P 1'
#
loop_
_entity.id
_entity.type
_entity.pdbx_description
1 polymer ?
#
loop_
_entity_poly.entity_id
_entity_poly.type
_entity_poly.pdbx_seq_one_letter_code
_entity_poly.pdbx_strand_id
1 'polypeptide(L)'
;MVFTSISFIYYFLPIVLAVYFILPNKFKNMVLLLSSILFYFYGEPKYILLMILEIAIAYFSALLIDKHKNKGILALSIFIHILFLCIFKYLTFITENINSIFNIDIPLLNLVLPIGISFYTFQIISYEVDVFNKKVSAQKNFFKFATYVFFFPQLIAGPIVRYDSIANELNNRKHTFENFAYGANRFTIGLAKKVIIANSLGELCNVFSSIPDKSILFYWIFAISYMLQIYFDFSGYSDIAIGLGRIFGFHFPENFDYPYTAKSITEFWRKWHMTLSSWFRDYVYIPLGGNRRGITIQIRNILIVWALTGLWHGSSWNFVLWGSLFGVILILEKFVFNKLIEKSPNIIKRIYTLFIVMISFVIFQSTDMSQIGVIIKGLFGLNNEALINDTTLYYLKGYAVIIILGIIGSTPLLRNLVNKLSSNSKWNKIINILQPIYMILLLGIVTIFLVDNSFNPFLYFRF
;
A
#
# COMPACT_ATOMS: atom_id res chain seq x y z
N MET A 1 2.76 0.57 17.34
CA MET A 1 3.04 -0.88 17.21
C MET A 1 3.02 -1.24 15.73
N VAL A 2 3.85 -2.18 15.28
CA VAL A 2 3.85 -2.64 13.85
C VAL A 2 3.50 -4.12 13.79
N PHE A 3 2.87 -4.56 12.70
CA PHE A 3 2.43 -5.96 12.53
C PHE A 3 3.58 -6.96 12.52
N THR A 4 4.76 -6.53 12.08
CA THR A 4 5.99 -7.31 12.03
C THR A 4 6.83 -7.13 13.29
N SER A 5 6.22 -7.11 14.46
CA SER A 5 6.91 -7.09 15.74
C SER A 5 6.51 -8.30 16.59
N ILE A 6 7.45 -8.81 17.36
CA ILE A 6 7.22 -9.89 18.32
C ILE A 6 6.09 -9.51 19.28
N SER A 7 6.08 -8.24 19.75
CA SER A 7 5.03 -7.73 20.63
C SER A 7 3.63 -7.80 20.01
N PHE A 8 3.51 -7.55 18.70
CA PHE A 8 2.23 -7.69 18.01
C PHE A 8 1.81 -9.15 17.85
N ILE A 9 2.72 -9.98 17.33
CA ILE A 9 2.39 -11.37 16.93
C ILE A 9 2.12 -12.26 18.14
N TYR A 10 2.91 -12.13 19.21
CA TYR A 10 2.89 -13.07 20.35
C TYR A 10 2.20 -12.54 21.61
N TYR A 11 1.92 -11.24 21.69
CA TYR A 11 1.21 -10.68 22.85
C TYR A 11 -0.08 -9.99 22.44
N PHE A 12 -0.01 -8.94 21.62
CA PHE A 12 -1.18 -8.14 21.29
C PHE A 12 -2.24 -8.96 20.56
N LEU A 13 -1.88 -9.59 19.44
CA LEU A 13 -2.83 -10.32 18.60
C LEU A 13 -3.49 -11.51 19.33
N PRO A 14 -2.76 -12.40 20.04
CA PRO A 14 -3.36 -13.48 20.80
C PRO A 14 -4.32 -13.00 21.90
N ILE A 15 -3.97 -11.93 22.63
CA ILE A 15 -4.85 -11.35 23.66
C ILE A 15 -6.13 -10.80 23.03
N VAL A 16 -6.00 -10.03 21.94
CA VAL A 16 -7.16 -9.48 21.22
C VAL A 16 -8.06 -10.59 20.69
N LEU A 17 -7.49 -11.65 20.10
CA LEU A 17 -8.24 -12.80 19.61
C LEU A 17 -8.96 -13.53 20.74
N ALA A 18 -8.28 -13.79 21.85
CA ALA A 18 -8.88 -14.44 23.02
C ALA A 18 -10.08 -13.64 23.54
N VAL A 19 -9.90 -12.34 23.79
CA VAL A 19 -10.98 -11.47 24.28
C VAL A 19 -12.13 -11.39 23.25
N TYR A 20 -11.80 -11.27 21.96
CA TYR A 20 -12.79 -11.15 20.88
C TYR A 20 -13.67 -12.40 20.73
N PHE A 21 -13.10 -13.60 20.84
CA PHE A 21 -13.86 -14.85 20.68
C PHE A 21 -14.57 -15.30 21.97
N ILE A 22 -14.05 -14.93 23.14
CA ILE A 22 -14.70 -15.24 24.43
C ILE A 22 -15.96 -14.37 24.64
N LEU A 23 -15.92 -13.09 24.24
CA LEU A 23 -17.01 -12.16 24.49
C LEU A 23 -18.20 -12.36 23.53
N PRO A 24 -19.44 -12.13 24.01
CA PRO A 24 -20.64 -12.19 23.17
C PRO A 24 -20.61 -11.23 21.99
N ASN A 25 -21.34 -11.55 20.91
CA ASN A 25 -21.35 -10.78 19.66
C ASN A 25 -21.63 -9.28 19.83
N LYS A 26 -22.46 -8.90 20.82
CA LYS A 26 -22.79 -7.48 21.10
C LYS A 26 -21.58 -6.63 21.49
N PHE A 27 -20.52 -7.24 22.04
CA PHE A 27 -19.31 -6.53 22.47
C PHE A 27 -18.19 -6.55 21.44
N LYS A 28 -18.29 -7.34 20.38
CA LYS A 28 -17.20 -7.54 19.41
C LYS A 28 -16.71 -6.25 18.74
N ASN A 29 -17.61 -5.33 18.40
CA ASN A 29 -17.21 -4.02 17.85
C ASN A 29 -16.46 -3.18 18.89
N MET A 30 -16.89 -3.24 20.17
CA MET A 30 -16.19 -2.52 21.23
C MET A 30 -14.79 -3.08 21.47
N VAL A 31 -14.60 -4.40 21.44
CA VAL A 31 -13.28 -5.04 21.53
C VAL A 31 -12.39 -4.56 20.40
N LEU A 32 -12.90 -4.57 19.15
CA LEU A 32 -12.13 -4.08 18.00
C LEU A 32 -11.79 -2.61 18.12
N LEU A 33 -12.73 -1.77 18.56
CA LEU A 33 -12.48 -0.35 18.76
C LEU A 33 -11.41 -0.10 19.81
N LEU A 34 -11.56 -0.69 21.00
CA LEU A 34 -10.61 -0.48 22.10
C LEU A 34 -9.21 -1.02 21.78
N SER A 35 -9.13 -2.22 21.17
CA SER A 35 -7.85 -2.77 20.73
C SER A 35 -7.20 -1.91 19.62
N SER A 36 -8.00 -1.34 18.71
CA SER A 36 -7.50 -0.46 17.66
C SER A 36 -7.00 0.87 18.22
N ILE A 37 -7.71 1.44 19.17
CA ILE A 37 -7.27 2.65 19.91
C ILE A 37 -5.95 2.36 20.63
N LEU A 38 -5.84 1.22 21.33
CA LEU A 38 -4.61 0.84 22.02
C LEU A 38 -3.45 0.62 21.03
N PHE A 39 -3.71 -0.03 19.89
CA PHE A 39 -2.73 -0.25 18.83
C PHE A 39 -2.20 1.08 18.27
N TYR A 40 -3.09 2.04 17.99
CA TYR A 40 -2.72 3.36 17.48
C TYR A 40 -2.00 4.19 18.54
N PHE A 41 -2.52 4.22 19.77
CA PHE A 41 -1.92 4.95 20.88
C PHE A 41 -0.48 4.51 21.18
N TYR A 42 -0.19 3.22 21.09
CA TYR A 42 1.18 2.72 21.26
C TYR A 42 2.17 3.28 20.21
N GLY A 43 1.71 3.55 19.00
CA GLY A 43 2.54 4.14 17.94
C GLY A 43 2.54 5.66 17.93
N GLU A 44 1.37 6.27 18.18
CA GLU A 44 1.10 7.69 17.96
C GLU A 44 0.25 8.32 19.09
N PRO A 45 0.77 8.41 20.32
CA PRO A 45 -0.03 8.88 21.44
C PRO A 45 -0.52 10.32 21.28
N LYS A 46 0.26 11.18 20.62
CA LYS A 46 -0.07 12.61 20.43
C LYS A 46 -1.20 12.83 19.42
N TYR A 47 -1.27 12.00 18.38
CA TYR A 47 -2.19 12.22 17.25
C TYR A 47 -3.52 11.47 17.36
N ILE A 48 -3.73 10.73 18.45
CA ILE A 48 -5.02 10.04 18.66
C ILE A 48 -6.18 11.03 18.79
N LEU A 49 -5.95 12.19 19.42
CA LEU A 49 -6.97 13.23 19.55
C LEU A 49 -7.35 13.84 18.20
N LEU A 50 -6.36 14.03 17.31
CA LEU A 50 -6.61 14.47 15.93
C LEU A 50 -7.51 13.48 15.19
N MET A 51 -7.19 12.20 15.28
CA MET A 51 -7.97 11.16 14.63
C MET A 51 -9.41 11.07 15.18
N ILE A 52 -9.58 11.18 16.50
CA ILE A 52 -10.92 11.24 17.12
C ILE A 52 -11.70 12.47 16.63
N LEU A 53 -11.03 13.62 16.52
CA LEU A 53 -11.63 14.85 15.99
C LEU A 53 -12.11 14.67 14.54
N GLU A 54 -11.26 14.12 13.66
CA GLU A 54 -11.64 13.87 12.27
C GLU A 54 -12.80 12.86 12.15
N ILE A 55 -12.80 11.81 12.97
CA ILE A 55 -13.91 10.85 13.04
C ILE A 55 -15.21 11.54 13.50
N ALA A 56 -15.13 12.42 14.48
CA ALA A 56 -16.30 13.17 14.97
C ALA A 56 -16.84 14.12 13.90
N ILE A 57 -15.97 14.88 13.24
CA ILE A 57 -16.36 15.77 12.12
C ILE A 57 -17.06 14.95 11.04
N ALA A 58 -16.46 13.87 10.56
CA ALA A 58 -17.03 13.01 9.53
C ALA A 58 -18.38 12.39 9.93
N TYR A 59 -18.51 11.93 11.18
CA TYR A 59 -19.75 11.36 11.70
C TYR A 59 -20.90 12.40 11.67
N PHE A 60 -20.68 13.57 12.24
CA PHE A 60 -21.72 14.62 12.29
C PHE A 60 -22.02 15.20 10.90
N SER A 61 -21.00 15.40 10.08
CA SER A 61 -21.17 15.84 8.70
C SER A 61 -21.99 14.86 7.89
N ALA A 62 -21.70 13.55 7.99
CA ALA A 62 -22.44 12.52 7.27
C ALA A 62 -23.93 12.47 7.70
N LEU A 63 -24.24 12.63 8.99
CA LEU A 63 -25.62 12.72 9.46
C LEU A 63 -26.36 13.95 8.89
N LEU A 64 -25.68 15.11 8.83
CA LEU A 64 -26.23 16.32 8.23
C LEU A 64 -26.39 16.18 6.72
N ILE A 65 -25.44 15.58 6.04
CA ILE A 65 -25.48 15.31 4.58
C ILE A 65 -26.66 14.37 4.26
N ASP A 66 -26.83 13.29 5.02
CA ASP A 66 -27.93 12.32 4.81
C ASP A 66 -29.30 12.98 4.99
N LYS A 67 -29.42 13.86 6.01
CA LYS A 67 -30.67 14.58 6.32
C LYS A 67 -30.99 15.67 5.29
N HIS A 68 -30.03 16.51 4.93
CA HIS A 68 -30.27 17.77 4.18
C HIS A 68 -29.81 17.72 2.73
N LYS A 69 -29.01 16.71 2.30
CA LYS A 69 -28.39 16.62 0.96
C LYS A 69 -27.68 17.91 0.51
N ASN A 70 -27.01 18.57 1.43
CA ASN A 70 -26.38 19.85 1.17
C ASN A 70 -24.96 19.67 0.67
N LYS A 71 -24.69 20.12 -0.57
CA LYS A 71 -23.33 20.12 -1.19
C LYS A 71 -22.33 20.99 -0.41
N GLY A 72 -22.79 22.07 0.22
CA GLY A 72 -21.93 22.95 1.01
C GLY A 72 -21.36 22.26 2.24
N ILE A 73 -22.18 21.45 2.95
CA ILE A 73 -21.73 20.66 4.11
C ILE A 73 -20.69 19.62 3.65
N LEU A 74 -20.96 18.92 2.56
CA LEU A 74 -20.00 17.95 2.00
C LEU A 74 -18.68 18.64 1.63
N ALA A 75 -18.73 19.75 0.92
CA ALA A 75 -17.55 20.48 0.48
C ALA A 75 -16.74 21.02 1.68
N LEU A 76 -17.41 21.54 2.71
CA LEU A 76 -16.76 22.04 3.92
C LEU A 76 -16.08 20.90 4.69
N SER A 77 -16.75 19.76 4.84
CA SER A 77 -16.17 18.61 5.53
C SER A 77 -14.94 18.07 4.79
N ILE A 78 -15.04 17.85 3.49
CA ILE A 78 -13.91 17.44 2.65
C ILE A 78 -12.76 18.44 2.75
N PHE A 79 -13.04 19.74 2.71
CA PHE A 79 -12.03 20.78 2.86
C PHE A 79 -11.30 20.69 4.19
N ILE A 80 -12.00 20.47 5.30
CA ILE A 80 -11.40 20.32 6.64
C ILE A 80 -10.48 19.12 6.69
N HIS A 81 -10.89 17.93 6.18
CA HIS A 81 -10.06 16.73 6.16
C HIS A 81 -8.82 16.90 5.26
N ILE A 82 -8.97 17.52 4.09
CA ILE A 82 -7.83 17.84 3.22
C ILE A 82 -6.92 18.88 3.88
N LEU A 83 -7.46 19.86 4.60
CA LEU A 83 -6.67 20.87 5.31
C LEU A 83 -5.77 20.21 6.38
N PHE A 84 -6.30 19.30 7.21
CA PHE A 84 -5.48 18.55 8.16
C PHE A 84 -4.38 17.74 7.44
N LEU A 85 -4.73 17.03 6.38
CA LEU A 85 -3.74 16.31 5.58
C LEU A 85 -2.66 17.27 5.03
N CYS A 86 -3.05 18.45 4.52
CA CYS A 86 -2.13 19.44 3.98
C CYS A 86 -1.19 19.99 5.05
N ILE A 87 -1.70 20.32 6.22
CA ILE A 87 -0.91 20.86 7.33
C ILE A 87 0.18 19.85 7.73
N PHE A 88 -0.17 18.60 7.97
CA PHE A 88 0.79 17.62 8.47
C PHE A 88 1.71 17.07 7.39
N LYS A 89 1.26 16.99 6.14
CA LYS A 89 2.05 16.37 5.07
C LYS A 89 2.81 17.35 4.19
N TYR A 90 2.21 18.52 3.88
CA TYR A 90 2.76 19.39 2.83
C TYR A 90 3.29 20.72 3.34
N LEU A 91 3.01 21.12 4.59
CA LEU A 91 3.37 22.47 5.06
C LEU A 91 4.87 22.73 4.97
N THR A 92 5.71 21.81 5.44
CA THR A 92 7.17 21.92 5.35
C THR A 92 7.62 22.03 3.89
N PHE A 93 7.15 21.15 3.03
CA PHE A 93 7.50 21.17 1.60
C PHE A 93 7.09 22.48 0.91
N ILE A 94 5.89 23.00 1.20
CA ILE A 94 5.42 24.26 0.66
C ILE A 94 6.30 25.41 1.16
N THR A 95 6.61 25.44 2.46
CA THR A 95 7.44 26.51 3.05
C THR A 95 8.86 26.48 2.50
N GLU A 96 9.49 25.31 2.35
CA GLU A 96 10.81 25.17 1.73
C GLU A 96 10.82 25.71 0.29
N ASN A 97 9.81 25.38 -0.51
CA ASN A 97 9.73 25.89 -1.88
C ASN A 97 9.48 27.41 -1.92
N ILE A 98 8.64 27.95 -1.03
CA ILE A 98 8.43 29.41 -0.93
C ILE A 98 9.74 30.10 -0.54
N ASN A 99 10.45 29.60 0.47
CA ASN A 99 11.74 30.13 0.90
C ASN A 99 12.75 30.13 -0.26
N SER A 100 12.81 29.02 -1.01
CA SER A 100 13.74 28.88 -2.16
C SER A 100 13.38 29.83 -3.31
N ILE A 101 12.10 29.99 -3.66
CA ILE A 101 11.66 30.79 -4.81
C ILE A 101 11.78 32.30 -4.51
N PHE A 102 11.40 32.72 -3.31
CA PHE A 102 11.34 34.15 -2.94
C PHE A 102 12.55 34.61 -2.16
N ASN A 103 13.51 33.71 -1.87
CA ASN A 103 14.71 33.96 -1.07
C ASN A 103 14.39 34.60 0.30
N ILE A 104 13.38 34.04 0.98
CA ILE A 104 12.93 34.43 2.33
C ILE A 104 13.19 33.29 3.30
N ASP A 105 13.14 33.57 4.60
CA ASP A 105 13.44 32.60 5.66
C ASP A 105 12.23 32.45 6.60
N ILE A 106 11.16 31.84 6.10
CA ILE A 106 10.01 31.45 6.92
C ILE A 106 10.43 30.22 7.76
N PRO A 107 10.24 30.24 9.10
CA PRO A 107 10.59 29.11 9.96
C PRO A 107 9.86 27.83 9.55
N LEU A 108 10.61 26.72 9.42
CA LEU A 108 10.05 25.41 9.12
C LEU A 108 9.40 24.80 10.36
N LEU A 109 8.12 24.49 10.26
CA LEU A 109 7.42 23.71 11.26
C LEU A 109 7.62 22.22 10.98
N ASN A 110 8.56 21.59 11.68
CA ASN A 110 8.85 20.17 11.56
C ASN A 110 7.76 19.34 12.26
N LEU A 111 6.58 19.28 11.61
CA LEU A 111 5.47 18.44 12.06
C LEU A 111 5.72 16.99 11.67
N VAL A 112 5.62 16.09 12.64
CA VAL A 112 5.68 14.66 12.36
C VAL A 112 4.36 14.24 11.71
N LEU A 113 4.46 13.53 10.58
CA LEU A 113 3.29 13.04 9.86
C LEU A 113 2.56 11.97 10.69
N PRO A 114 1.28 12.16 11.07
CA PRO A 114 0.51 11.14 11.81
C PRO A 114 0.38 9.86 10.99
N ILE A 115 0.73 8.73 11.58
CA ILE A 115 0.66 7.42 10.90
C ILE A 115 -0.78 7.16 10.41
N GLY A 116 -0.92 6.81 9.13
CA GLY A 116 -2.20 6.46 8.52
C GLY A 116 -3.09 7.64 8.12
N ILE A 117 -2.70 8.91 8.34
CA ILE A 117 -3.54 10.06 8.02
C ILE A 117 -4.01 10.04 6.56
N SER A 118 -3.15 9.71 5.61
CA SER A 118 -3.49 9.63 4.19
C SER A 118 -4.54 8.53 3.91
N PHE A 119 -4.52 7.41 4.65
CA PHE A 119 -5.44 6.29 4.48
C PHE A 119 -6.80 6.58 5.09
N TYR A 120 -6.85 7.00 6.37
CA TYR A 120 -8.14 7.24 7.01
C TYR A 120 -8.84 8.50 6.46
N THR A 121 -8.10 9.50 5.99
CA THR A 121 -8.68 10.64 5.25
C THR A 121 -9.42 10.16 3.99
N PHE A 122 -8.83 9.25 3.21
CA PHE A 122 -9.50 8.68 2.04
C PHE A 122 -10.71 7.81 2.40
N GLN A 123 -10.66 7.07 3.50
CA GLN A 123 -11.81 6.32 4.01
C GLN A 123 -12.96 7.25 4.40
N ILE A 124 -12.66 8.32 5.13
CA ILE A 124 -13.63 9.32 5.58
C ILE A 124 -14.27 10.03 4.38
N ILE A 125 -13.46 10.58 3.48
CA ILE A 125 -13.95 11.30 2.29
C ILE A 125 -14.83 10.39 1.44
N SER A 126 -14.41 9.14 1.18
CA SER A 126 -15.23 8.20 0.40
C SER A 126 -16.56 7.89 1.07
N TYR A 127 -16.58 7.74 2.41
CA TYR A 127 -17.82 7.52 3.16
C TYR A 127 -18.79 8.71 3.03
N GLU A 128 -18.32 9.94 3.23
CA GLU A 128 -19.18 11.14 3.12
C GLU A 128 -19.74 11.32 1.70
N VAL A 129 -18.91 11.10 0.68
CA VAL A 129 -19.33 11.14 -0.73
C VAL A 129 -20.35 10.04 -1.03
N ASP A 130 -20.15 8.82 -0.51
CA ASP A 130 -21.08 7.71 -0.70
C ASP A 130 -22.42 7.95 0.01
N VAL A 131 -22.42 8.59 1.19
CA VAL A 131 -23.65 9.04 1.88
C VAL A 131 -24.37 10.12 1.05
N PHE A 132 -23.64 11.12 0.55
CA PHE A 132 -24.22 12.17 -0.29
C PHE A 132 -24.86 11.60 -1.56
N ASN A 133 -24.20 10.64 -2.20
CA ASN A 133 -24.69 9.97 -3.41
C ASN A 133 -25.76 8.90 -3.10
N LYS A 134 -26.17 8.72 -1.85
CA LYS A 134 -27.14 7.68 -1.39
C LYS A 134 -26.71 6.24 -1.70
N LYS A 135 -25.43 6.00 -1.85
CA LYS A 135 -24.89 4.66 -2.01
C LYS A 135 -24.93 3.88 -0.69
N VAL A 136 -24.72 4.61 0.42
CA VAL A 136 -24.89 4.10 1.79
C VAL A 136 -25.68 5.12 2.61
N SER A 137 -26.37 4.67 3.67
CA SER A 137 -26.98 5.55 4.67
C SER A 137 -25.94 5.94 5.72
N ALA A 138 -26.10 7.15 6.30
CA ALA A 138 -25.23 7.58 7.37
C ALA A 138 -25.31 6.63 8.58
N GLN A 139 -24.17 6.24 9.12
CA GLN A 139 -24.08 5.38 10.31
C GLN A 139 -24.56 6.15 11.54
N LYS A 140 -25.66 5.69 12.16
CA LYS A 140 -26.26 6.36 13.33
C LYS A 140 -25.57 6.05 14.66
N ASN A 141 -24.67 5.07 14.69
CA ASN A 141 -23.93 4.69 15.89
C ASN A 141 -22.48 5.14 15.76
N PHE A 142 -22.09 6.12 16.58
CA PHE A 142 -20.72 6.67 16.58
C PHE A 142 -19.64 5.61 16.81
N PHE A 143 -19.85 4.69 17.75
CA PHE A 143 -18.85 3.65 18.05
C PHE A 143 -18.66 2.66 16.89
N LYS A 144 -19.72 2.34 16.12
CA LYS A 144 -19.59 1.52 14.91
C LYS A 144 -18.82 2.25 13.81
N PHE A 145 -19.09 3.54 13.64
CA PHE A 145 -18.33 4.36 12.68
C PHE A 145 -16.86 4.52 13.10
N ALA A 146 -16.61 4.81 14.38
CA ALA A 146 -15.27 4.86 14.94
C ALA A 146 -14.54 3.52 14.80
N THR A 147 -15.23 2.38 15.01
CA THR A 147 -14.64 1.05 14.76
C THR A 147 -14.20 0.89 13.32
N TYR A 148 -14.99 1.35 12.34
CA TYR A 148 -14.62 1.30 10.94
C TYR A 148 -13.32 2.07 10.65
N VAL A 149 -13.22 3.32 11.11
CA VAL A 149 -12.07 4.17 10.81
C VAL A 149 -10.82 3.75 11.59
N PHE A 150 -10.96 3.44 12.89
CA PHE A 150 -9.84 3.01 13.74
C PHE A 150 -9.35 1.59 13.45
N PHE A 151 -10.09 0.76 12.74
CA PHE A 151 -9.84 -0.68 12.65
C PHE A 151 -8.40 -1.00 12.28
N PHE A 152 -7.63 -1.47 13.28
CA PHE A 152 -6.17 -1.58 13.18
C PHE A 152 -5.65 -2.39 11.99
N PRO A 153 -6.31 -3.44 11.45
CA PRO A 153 -5.80 -4.17 10.31
C PRO A 153 -5.67 -3.33 9.02
N GLN A 154 -6.51 -2.31 8.87
CA GLN A 154 -6.55 -1.45 7.66
C GLN A 154 -6.04 -0.02 7.90
N LEU A 155 -5.79 0.36 9.17
CA LEU A 155 -5.60 1.75 9.57
C LEU A 155 -4.32 2.38 9.00
N ILE A 156 -3.22 1.64 9.06
CA ILE A 156 -1.89 2.20 8.80
C ILE A 156 -1.51 2.10 7.32
N ALA A 157 -1.81 0.97 6.71
CA ALA A 157 -1.53 0.66 5.31
C ALA A 157 -2.40 -0.53 4.87
N GLY A 158 -2.22 -1.01 3.64
CA GLY A 158 -2.98 -2.12 3.09
C GLY A 158 -4.05 -1.66 2.11
N PRO A 159 -5.15 -2.41 1.95
CA PRO A 159 -6.25 -1.99 1.10
C PRO A 159 -6.96 -0.76 1.67
N ILE A 160 -7.31 0.21 0.83
CA ILE A 160 -8.24 1.28 1.20
C ILE A 160 -9.64 0.67 1.22
N VAL A 161 -10.09 0.28 2.42
CA VAL A 161 -11.39 -0.36 2.61
C VAL A 161 -12.47 0.72 2.70
N ARG A 162 -13.45 0.67 1.81
CA ARG A 162 -14.58 1.60 1.80
C ARG A 162 -15.66 1.15 2.77
N TYR A 163 -16.43 2.10 3.29
CA TYR A 163 -17.49 1.79 4.24
C TYR A 163 -18.56 0.85 3.64
N ASP A 164 -18.93 1.05 2.37
CA ASP A 164 -19.92 0.22 1.69
C ASP A 164 -19.55 -1.27 1.64
N SER A 165 -18.25 -1.58 1.54
CA SER A 165 -17.77 -2.97 1.45
C SER A 165 -17.89 -3.74 2.77
N ILE A 166 -17.89 -3.05 3.93
CA ILE A 166 -17.91 -3.71 5.25
C ILE A 166 -19.12 -3.30 6.13
N ALA A 167 -20.00 -2.43 5.64
CA ALA A 167 -21.13 -1.90 6.39
C ALA A 167 -22.05 -3.01 6.97
N ASN A 168 -22.30 -4.06 6.18
CA ASN A 168 -23.11 -5.20 6.63
C ASN A 168 -22.38 -6.03 7.69
N GLU A 169 -21.07 -6.19 7.56
CA GLU A 169 -20.26 -6.98 8.47
C GLU A 169 -20.02 -6.27 9.82
N LEU A 170 -20.09 -4.94 9.85
CA LEU A 170 -20.13 -4.20 11.12
C LEU A 170 -21.35 -4.55 11.99
N ASN A 171 -22.43 -5.00 11.37
CA ASN A 171 -23.67 -5.38 12.07
C ASN A 171 -23.78 -6.90 12.25
N ASN A 172 -23.51 -7.67 11.19
CA ASN A 172 -23.80 -9.09 11.10
C ASN A 172 -22.60 -9.86 10.52
N ARG A 173 -21.63 -10.18 11.36
CA ARG A 173 -20.46 -11.00 10.97
C ARG A 173 -20.71 -12.48 11.23
N LYS A 174 -20.23 -13.31 10.30
CA LYS A 174 -20.20 -14.76 10.48
C LYS A 174 -18.76 -15.21 10.77
N HIS A 175 -18.58 -15.91 11.85
CA HIS A 175 -17.30 -16.52 12.20
C HIS A 175 -17.39 -18.02 11.90
N THR A 176 -16.58 -18.48 10.95
CA THR A 176 -16.45 -19.89 10.60
C THR A 176 -15.00 -20.30 10.75
N PHE A 177 -14.76 -21.58 11.05
CA PHE A 177 -13.41 -22.12 11.10
C PHE A 177 -12.66 -21.93 9.76
N GLU A 178 -13.38 -22.07 8.65
CA GLU A 178 -12.84 -21.85 7.30
C GLU A 178 -12.30 -20.42 7.11
N ASN A 179 -13.10 -19.41 7.52
CA ASN A 179 -12.66 -18.00 7.46
C ASN A 179 -11.45 -17.74 8.36
N PHE A 180 -11.44 -18.35 9.55
CA PHE A 180 -10.29 -18.25 10.46
C PHE A 180 -9.04 -18.88 9.86
N ALA A 181 -9.13 -20.12 9.34
CA ALA A 181 -8.02 -20.82 8.72
C ALA A 181 -7.49 -20.10 7.49
N TYR A 182 -8.37 -19.61 6.62
CA TYR A 182 -8.00 -18.78 5.47
C TYR A 182 -7.27 -17.51 5.93
N GLY A 183 -7.80 -16.81 6.92
CA GLY A 183 -7.24 -15.58 7.44
C GLY A 183 -5.86 -15.79 8.06
N ALA A 184 -5.69 -16.85 8.87
CA ALA A 184 -4.42 -17.21 9.49
C ALA A 184 -3.36 -17.57 8.43
N ASN A 185 -3.74 -18.34 7.41
CA ASN A 185 -2.86 -18.65 6.28
C ASN A 185 -2.41 -17.38 5.54
N ARG A 186 -3.37 -16.50 5.20
CA ARG A 186 -3.09 -15.26 4.49
C ARG A 186 -2.18 -14.33 5.31
N PHE A 187 -2.44 -14.22 6.60
CA PHE A 187 -1.62 -13.46 7.55
C PHE A 187 -0.17 -13.97 7.60
N THR A 188 0.02 -15.29 7.73
CA THR A 188 1.36 -15.89 7.81
C THR A 188 2.15 -15.72 6.51
N ILE A 189 1.49 -15.90 5.35
CA ILE A 189 2.11 -15.64 4.04
C ILE A 189 2.48 -14.15 3.91
N GLY A 190 1.63 -13.24 4.35
CA GLY A 190 1.91 -11.81 4.36
C GLY A 190 3.13 -11.46 5.21
N LEU A 191 3.23 -12.04 6.41
CA LEU A 191 4.42 -11.90 7.26
C LEU A 191 5.69 -12.42 6.57
N ALA A 192 5.63 -13.59 5.96
CA ALA A 192 6.78 -14.15 5.24
C ALA A 192 7.22 -13.28 4.06
N LYS A 193 6.29 -12.76 3.28
CA LYS A 193 6.58 -11.80 2.21
C LYS A 193 7.34 -10.58 2.73
N LYS A 194 6.86 -9.98 3.82
CA LYS A 194 7.46 -8.79 4.42
C LYS A 194 8.80 -9.10 5.08
N VAL A 195 8.84 -10.11 5.94
CA VAL A 195 9.99 -10.35 6.82
C VAL A 195 11.12 -11.05 6.07
N ILE A 196 10.81 -12.10 5.28
CA ILE A 196 11.85 -12.89 4.63
C ILE A 196 12.30 -12.24 3.32
N ILE A 197 11.35 -11.81 2.47
CA ILE A 197 11.72 -11.33 1.12
C ILE A 197 11.98 -9.83 1.13
N ALA A 198 11.00 -9.02 1.57
CA ALA A 198 11.13 -7.58 1.45
C ALA A 198 12.24 -7.00 2.34
N ASN A 199 12.38 -7.47 3.59
CA ASN A 199 13.42 -6.97 4.48
C ASN A 199 14.82 -7.33 3.98
N SER A 200 15.06 -8.58 3.56
CA SER A 200 16.36 -8.99 3.04
C SER A 200 16.75 -8.24 1.75
N LEU A 201 15.78 -8.00 0.84
CA LEU A 201 16.04 -7.16 -0.34
C LEU A 201 16.28 -5.69 0.05
N GLY A 202 15.62 -5.21 1.11
CA GLY A 202 15.86 -3.89 1.67
C GLY A 202 17.26 -3.72 2.23
N GLU A 203 17.81 -4.74 2.88
CA GLU A 203 19.20 -4.76 3.31
C GLU A 203 20.16 -4.64 2.13
N LEU A 204 19.92 -5.40 1.05
CA LEU A 204 20.74 -5.27 -0.16
C LEU A 204 20.69 -3.86 -0.77
N CYS A 205 19.51 -3.21 -0.76
CA CYS A 205 19.36 -1.84 -1.20
C CYS A 205 20.12 -0.84 -0.30
N ASN A 206 20.15 -1.07 1.02
CA ASN A 206 20.93 -0.26 1.95
C ASN A 206 22.43 -0.48 1.74
N VAL A 207 22.87 -1.72 1.52
CA VAL A 207 24.27 -2.05 1.16
C VAL A 207 24.67 -1.31 -0.10
N PHE A 208 23.86 -1.34 -1.17
CA PHE A 208 24.11 -0.59 -2.39
C PHE A 208 24.32 0.91 -2.09
N SER A 209 23.50 1.49 -1.21
CA SER A 209 23.60 2.91 -0.88
C SER A 209 24.88 3.27 -0.13
N SER A 210 25.41 2.36 0.70
CA SER A 210 26.58 2.58 1.57
C SER A 210 27.93 2.31 0.90
N ILE A 211 27.97 1.50 -0.16
CA ILE A 211 29.23 1.11 -0.83
C ILE A 211 29.61 2.15 -1.88
N PRO A 212 30.87 2.66 -1.89
CA PRO A 212 31.34 3.60 -2.90
C PRO A 212 31.65 2.90 -4.25
N ASP A 213 32.26 1.72 -4.22
CA ASP A 213 32.67 0.96 -5.41
C ASP A 213 31.51 0.17 -6.00
N LYS A 214 30.81 0.79 -6.96
CA LYS A 214 29.65 0.22 -7.64
C LYS A 214 30.00 -0.17 -9.08
N SER A 215 29.54 -1.34 -9.53
CA SER A 215 29.58 -1.74 -10.94
C SER A 215 28.23 -1.52 -11.62
N ILE A 216 28.20 -1.51 -12.94
CA ILE A 216 26.96 -1.42 -13.73
C ILE A 216 25.98 -2.53 -13.32
N LEU A 217 26.49 -3.77 -13.18
CA LEU A 217 25.67 -4.88 -12.73
C LEU A 217 25.07 -4.63 -11.33
N PHE A 218 25.78 -3.94 -10.42
CA PHE A 218 25.25 -3.66 -9.10
C PHE A 218 24.09 -2.65 -9.13
N TYR A 219 24.12 -1.67 -10.01
CA TYR A 219 22.97 -0.77 -10.24
C TYR A 219 21.74 -1.53 -10.73
N TRP A 220 21.89 -2.52 -11.63
CA TRP A 220 20.78 -3.36 -12.07
C TRP A 220 20.24 -4.26 -10.95
N ILE A 221 21.12 -4.88 -10.16
CA ILE A 221 20.75 -5.70 -9.01
C ILE A 221 19.96 -4.83 -8.01
N PHE A 222 20.43 -3.62 -7.73
CA PHE A 222 19.73 -2.67 -6.86
C PHE A 222 18.33 -2.34 -7.39
N ALA A 223 18.20 -1.94 -8.66
CA ALA A 223 16.93 -1.56 -9.25
C ALA A 223 15.91 -2.73 -9.24
N ILE A 224 16.35 -3.95 -9.55
CA ILE A 224 15.52 -5.16 -9.47
C ILE A 224 15.16 -5.48 -8.02
N SER A 225 16.12 -5.40 -7.11
CA SER A 225 15.90 -5.69 -5.69
C SER A 225 14.91 -4.70 -5.06
N TYR A 226 15.04 -3.41 -5.37
CA TYR A 226 14.09 -2.40 -4.88
C TYR A 226 12.69 -2.61 -5.47
N MET A 227 12.59 -2.94 -6.77
CA MET A 227 11.32 -3.28 -7.40
C MET A 227 10.64 -4.47 -6.71
N LEU A 228 11.37 -5.51 -6.39
CA LEU A 228 10.86 -6.67 -5.64
C LEU A 228 10.55 -6.30 -4.19
N GLN A 229 11.43 -5.56 -3.52
CA GLN A 229 11.25 -5.10 -2.13
C GLN A 229 9.92 -4.37 -1.97
N ILE A 230 9.66 -3.32 -2.75
CA ILE A 230 8.43 -2.52 -2.61
C ILE A 230 7.17 -3.35 -2.87
N TYR A 231 7.23 -4.30 -3.79
CA TYR A 231 6.11 -5.22 -4.05
C TYR A 231 5.85 -6.14 -2.86
N PHE A 232 6.87 -6.82 -2.35
CA PHE A 232 6.69 -7.77 -1.25
C PHE A 232 6.41 -7.07 0.08
N ASP A 233 6.97 -5.89 0.29
CA ASP A 233 6.67 -5.04 1.44
C ASP A 233 5.17 -4.68 1.47
N PHE A 234 4.66 -4.13 0.39
CA PHE A 234 3.28 -3.65 0.34
C PHE A 234 2.25 -4.76 0.13
N SER A 235 2.53 -5.74 -0.74
CA SER A 235 1.63 -6.89 -0.88
C SER A 235 1.61 -7.76 0.37
N GLY A 236 2.74 -7.89 1.08
CA GLY A 236 2.82 -8.58 2.36
C GLY A 236 1.94 -7.90 3.42
N TYR A 237 2.04 -6.59 3.54
CA TYR A 237 1.19 -5.82 4.45
C TYR A 237 -0.30 -5.94 4.08
N SER A 238 -0.62 -5.88 2.79
CA SER A 238 -2.01 -6.07 2.32
C SER A 238 -2.54 -7.47 2.66
N ASP A 239 -1.71 -8.51 2.51
CA ASP A 239 -2.08 -9.88 2.88
C ASP A 239 -2.30 -10.03 4.39
N ILE A 240 -1.46 -9.39 5.23
CA ILE A 240 -1.64 -9.32 6.69
C ILE A 240 -2.99 -8.68 7.01
N ALA A 241 -3.30 -7.52 6.41
CA ALA A 241 -4.54 -6.79 6.64
C ALA A 241 -5.78 -7.61 6.23
N ILE A 242 -5.77 -8.21 5.03
CA ILE A 242 -6.84 -9.08 4.52
C ILE A 242 -7.00 -10.30 5.41
N GLY A 243 -5.90 -10.91 5.83
CA GLY A 243 -5.90 -12.07 6.73
C GLY A 243 -6.53 -11.75 8.07
N LEU A 244 -6.10 -10.67 8.73
CA LEU A 244 -6.68 -10.21 10.00
C LEU A 244 -8.16 -9.83 9.83
N GLY A 245 -8.51 -9.09 8.76
CA GLY A 245 -9.89 -8.78 8.44
C GLY A 245 -10.74 -10.06 8.41
N ARG A 246 -10.28 -11.11 7.70
CA ARG A 246 -11.00 -12.37 7.57
C ARG A 246 -11.14 -13.13 8.90
N ILE A 247 -10.11 -13.12 9.74
CA ILE A 247 -10.16 -13.70 11.10
C ILE A 247 -11.27 -13.02 11.94
N PHE A 248 -11.38 -11.69 11.85
CA PHE A 248 -12.42 -10.93 12.55
C PHE A 248 -13.78 -10.92 11.85
N GLY A 249 -13.93 -11.64 10.72
CA GLY A 249 -15.18 -11.79 9.98
C GLY A 249 -15.47 -10.65 8.98
N PHE A 250 -14.45 -9.93 8.52
CA PHE A 250 -14.52 -8.90 7.48
C PHE A 250 -13.88 -9.36 6.18
N HIS A 251 -14.44 -8.93 5.04
CA HIS A 251 -13.96 -9.25 3.71
C HIS A 251 -13.34 -8.01 3.05
N PHE A 252 -12.04 -7.83 3.24
CA PHE A 252 -11.33 -6.73 2.60
C PHE A 252 -11.06 -7.02 1.11
N PRO A 253 -11.08 -6.00 0.26
CA PRO A 253 -10.78 -6.15 -1.16
C PRO A 253 -9.30 -6.50 -1.39
N GLU A 254 -9.03 -7.22 -2.49
CA GLU A 254 -7.66 -7.47 -2.96
C GLU A 254 -6.99 -6.16 -3.38
N ASN A 255 -5.70 -6.06 -3.11
CA ASN A 255 -4.91 -4.87 -3.42
C ASN A 255 -3.84 -5.12 -4.50
N PHE A 256 -3.46 -6.38 -4.71
CA PHE A 256 -2.47 -6.80 -5.71
C PHE A 256 -2.90 -8.09 -6.41
N ASP A 257 -2.65 -8.17 -7.74
CA ASP A 257 -2.81 -9.40 -8.54
C ASP A 257 -1.63 -9.58 -9.49
N TYR A 258 -0.47 -9.99 -8.96
CA TYR A 258 0.75 -10.25 -9.73
C TYR A 258 1.08 -9.15 -10.77
N PRO A 259 1.31 -7.91 -10.34
CA PRO A 259 1.43 -6.74 -11.23
C PRO A 259 2.61 -6.84 -12.21
N TYR A 260 3.67 -7.57 -11.87
CA TYR A 260 4.83 -7.75 -12.75
C TYR A 260 4.58 -8.71 -13.91
N THR A 261 3.39 -9.28 -14.02
CA THR A 261 2.94 -10.03 -15.21
C THR A 261 2.25 -9.17 -16.26
N ALA A 262 2.05 -7.89 -15.97
CA ALA A 262 1.35 -6.96 -16.84
C ALA A 262 2.06 -6.76 -18.19
N LYS A 263 1.28 -6.46 -19.23
CA LYS A 263 1.72 -6.28 -20.61
C LYS A 263 1.61 -4.81 -21.07
N SER A 264 1.22 -3.91 -20.15
CA SER A 264 1.17 -2.47 -20.36
C SER A 264 1.17 -1.77 -19.01
N ILE A 265 1.49 -0.48 -18.98
CA ILE A 265 1.41 0.32 -17.75
C ILE A 265 -0.05 0.46 -17.30
N THR A 266 -0.98 0.53 -18.24
CA THR A 266 -2.41 0.50 -17.91
C THR A 266 -2.81 -0.80 -17.21
N GLU A 267 -2.34 -1.97 -17.66
CA GLU A 267 -2.58 -3.26 -16.99
C GLU A 267 -1.88 -3.35 -15.66
N PHE A 268 -0.65 -2.82 -15.55
CA PHE A 268 0.10 -2.78 -14.30
C PHE A 268 -0.71 -2.09 -13.19
N TRP A 269 -1.27 -0.90 -13.44
CA TRP A 269 -2.07 -0.17 -12.46
C TRP A 269 -3.43 -0.78 -12.14
N ARG A 270 -3.93 -1.69 -12.98
CA ARG A 270 -5.10 -2.52 -12.68
C ARG A 270 -4.78 -3.68 -11.72
N LYS A 271 -3.49 -3.99 -11.53
CA LYS A 271 -2.99 -5.10 -10.69
C LYS A 271 -2.18 -4.61 -9.50
N TRP A 272 -1.72 -3.37 -9.51
CA TRP A 272 -0.96 -2.73 -8.45
C TRP A 272 -1.83 -1.74 -7.69
N HIS A 273 -1.84 -1.86 -6.34
CA HIS A 273 -2.60 -0.95 -5.46
C HIS A 273 -4.02 -0.67 -5.96
N MET A 274 -4.75 -1.75 -6.23
CA MET A 274 -6.05 -1.74 -6.91
C MET A 274 -7.07 -0.86 -6.19
N THR A 275 -7.01 -0.85 -4.86
CA THR A 275 -7.94 -0.06 -4.03
C THR A 275 -7.69 1.44 -4.15
N LEU A 276 -6.43 1.90 -4.25
CA LEU A 276 -6.10 3.30 -4.52
C LEU A 276 -6.55 3.71 -5.93
N SER A 277 -6.22 2.88 -6.93
CA SER A 277 -6.61 3.12 -8.32
C SER A 277 -8.13 3.23 -8.48
N SER A 278 -8.89 2.35 -7.81
CA SER A 278 -10.36 2.42 -7.81
C SER A 278 -10.88 3.63 -7.04
N TRP A 279 -10.21 4.05 -5.95
CA TRP A 279 -10.58 5.23 -5.20
C TRP A 279 -10.46 6.50 -6.06
N PHE A 280 -9.29 6.73 -6.69
CA PHE A 280 -9.08 7.87 -7.58
C PHE A 280 -10.01 7.84 -8.80
N ARG A 281 -10.28 6.66 -9.36
CA ARG A 281 -11.25 6.52 -10.46
C ARG A 281 -12.65 7.00 -10.04
N ASP A 282 -13.14 6.54 -8.89
CA ASP A 282 -14.54 6.71 -8.51
C ASP A 282 -14.80 8.08 -7.87
N TYR A 283 -13.84 8.64 -7.13
CA TYR A 283 -14.01 9.89 -6.39
C TYR A 283 -13.33 11.11 -7.05
N VAL A 284 -12.46 10.92 -8.04
CA VAL A 284 -11.80 12.02 -8.76
C VAL A 284 -12.04 11.94 -10.26
N TYR A 285 -11.63 10.85 -10.93
CA TYR A 285 -11.68 10.77 -12.39
C TYR A 285 -13.10 10.83 -12.96
N ILE A 286 -14.02 10.04 -12.41
CA ILE A 286 -15.43 10.00 -12.87
C ILE A 286 -16.14 11.33 -12.58
N PRO A 287 -16.06 11.93 -11.38
CA PRO A 287 -16.66 13.24 -11.11
C PRO A 287 -16.14 14.37 -12.01
N LEU A 288 -14.87 14.35 -12.42
CA LEU A 288 -14.30 15.30 -13.39
C LEU A 288 -14.79 15.11 -14.84
N GLY A 289 -15.62 14.09 -15.09
CA GLY A 289 -16.21 13.77 -16.41
C GLY A 289 -15.64 12.52 -17.05
N GLY A 290 -14.64 11.87 -16.45
CA GLY A 290 -14.04 10.61 -16.93
C GLY A 290 -13.56 10.73 -18.38
N ASN A 291 -13.97 9.77 -19.21
CA ASN A 291 -13.68 9.72 -20.67
C ASN A 291 -14.87 10.12 -21.55
N ARG A 292 -15.96 10.65 -20.97
CA ARG A 292 -17.22 10.88 -21.69
C ARG A 292 -17.30 12.25 -22.37
N ARG A 293 -16.39 13.16 -22.07
CA ARG A 293 -16.43 14.58 -22.52
C ARG A 293 -15.35 14.91 -23.55
N GLY A 294 -14.88 13.93 -24.32
CA GLY A 294 -13.85 14.11 -25.34
C GLY A 294 -12.41 13.90 -24.85
N ILE A 295 -11.48 13.84 -25.81
CA ILE A 295 -10.08 13.47 -25.57
C ILE A 295 -9.36 14.48 -24.68
N THR A 296 -9.52 15.79 -24.94
CA THR A 296 -8.87 16.85 -24.17
C THR A 296 -9.22 16.79 -22.67
N ILE A 297 -10.51 16.61 -22.37
CA ILE A 297 -10.98 16.47 -20.98
C ILE A 297 -10.42 15.18 -20.35
N GLN A 298 -10.35 14.10 -21.12
CA GLN A 298 -9.78 12.85 -20.66
C GLN A 298 -8.28 12.99 -20.32
N ILE A 299 -7.49 13.65 -21.18
CA ILE A 299 -6.07 13.92 -20.93
C ILE A 299 -5.90 14.75 -19.65
N ARG A 300 -6.64 15.86 -19.53
CA ARG A 300 -6.66 16.67 -18.30
C ARG A 300 -6.95 15.84 -17.06
N ASN A 301 -7.99 14.98 -17.12
CA ASN A 301 -8.38 14.16 -15.97
C ASN A 301 -7.31 13.13 -15.60
N ILE A 302 -6.61 12.53 -16.58
CA ILE A 302 -5.48 11.64 -16.33
C ILE A 302 -4.35 12.40 -15.62
N LEU A 303 -3.98 13.57 -16.13
CA LEU A 303 -2.93 14.40 -15.52
C LEU A 303 -3.27 14.81 -14.09
N ILE A 304 -4.50 15.24 -13.83
CA ILE A 304 -4.96 15.60 -12.47
C ILE A 304 -4.86 14.39 -11.53
N VAL A 305 -5.37 13.23 -11.94
CA VAL A 305 -5.34 12.03 -11.11
C VAL A 305 -3.89 11.63 -10.78
N TRP A 306 -3.00 11.67 -11.76
CA TRP A 306 -1.62 11.27 -11.53
C TRP A 306 -0.79 12.30 -10.77
N ALA A 307 -1.06 13.59 -10.94
CA ALA A 307 -0.50 14.63 -10.08
C ALA A 307 -0.92 14.45 -8.62
N LEU A 308 -2.22 14.22 -8.38
CA LEU A 308 -2.74 13.93 -7.04
C LEU A 308 -2.20 12.61 -6.48
N THR A 309 -2.03 11.58 -7.31
CA THR A 309 -1.44 10.30 -6.89
C THR A 309 0.02 10.49 -6.47
N GLY A 310 0.81 11.25 -7.23
CA GLY A 310 2.19 11.57 -6.86
C GLY A 310 2.25 12.33 -5.53
N LEU A 311 1.49 13.41 -5.39
CA LEU A 311 1.39 14.16 -4.14
C LEU A 311 0.92 13.29 -2.97
N TRP A 312 -0.05 12.40 -3.17
CA TRP A 312 -0.52 11.51 -2.12
C TRP A 312 0.59 10.60 -1.57
N HIS A 313 1.53 10.17 -2.42
CA HIS A 313 2.66 9.34 -2.00
C HIS A 313 3.67 10.12 -1.15
N GLY A 314 3.93 11.39 -1.42
CA GLY A 314 4.89 12.16 -0.61
C GLY A 314 4.99 13.63 -0.97
N SER A 315 5.59 14.40 -0.06
CA SER A 315 5.81 15.84 -0.18
C SER A 315 7.25 16.14 -0.63
N SER A 316 7.60 15.67 -1.84
CA SER A 316 8.89 15.97 -2.45
C SER A 316 8.85 15.87 -3.98
N TRP A 317 9.80 16.48 -4.68
CA TRP A 317 9.79 16.61 -6.13
C TRP A 317 9.92 15.27 -6.86
N ASN A 318 10.57 14.26 -6.29
CA ASN A 318 10.65 12.93 -6.87
C ASN A 318 9.25 12.29 -7.01
N PHE A 319 8.33 12.49 -6.05
CA PHE A 319 6.95 11.99 -6.15
C PHE A 319 6.12 12.76 -7.18
N VAL A 320 6.35 14.07 -7.32
CA VAL A 320 5.74 14.87 -8.38
C VAL A 320 6.21 14.40 -9.75
N LEU A 321 7.52 14.15 -9.91
CA LEU A 321 8.10 13.60 -11.14
C LEU A 321 7.55 12.21 -11.43
N TRP A 322 7.49 11.33 -10.41
CA TRP A 322 6.97 9.97 -10.53
C TRP A 322 5.51 9.95 -10.98
N GLY A 323 4.66 10.74 -10.38
CA GLY A 323 3.26 10.87 -10.79
C GLY A 323 3.13 11.43 -12.21
N SER A 324 3.88 12.48 -12.55
CA SER A 324 3.90 13.07 -13.89
C SER A 324 4.34 12.07 -14.95
N LEU A 325 5.38 11.27 -14.67
CA LEU A 325 5.86 10.19 -15.56
C LEU A 325 4.71 9.22 -15.92
N PHE A 326 3.99 8.71 -14.93
CA PHE A 326 2.88 7.80 -15.21
C PHE A 326 1.72 8.47 -15.92
N GLY A 327 1.41 9.72 -15.59
CA GLY A 327 0.40 10.50 -16.30
C GLY A 327 0.71 10.60 -17.80
N VAL A 328 1.95 10.95 -18.13
CA VAL A 328 2.42 11.06 -19.54
C VAL A 328 2.43 9.70 -20.23
N ILE A 329 2.99 8.66 -19.59
CA ILE A 329 3.07 7.32 -20.20
C ILE A 329 1.68 6.75 -20.49
N LEU A 330 0.72 6.90 -19.58
CA LEU A 330 -0.65 6.41 -19.80
C LEU A 330 -1.37 7.14 -20.94
N ILE A 331 -1.10 8.44 -21.11
CA ILE A 331 -1.59 9.21 -22.25
C ILE A 331 -0.96 8.68 -23.55
N LEU A 332 0.37 8.49 -23.57
CA LEU A 332 1.09 7.95 -24.72
C LEU A 332 0.65 6.52 -25.06
N GLU A 333 0.53 5.63 -24.07
CA GLU A 333 0.01 4.27 -24.30
C GLU A 333 -1.36 4.31 -24.95
N LYS A 334 -2.25 5.17 -24.43
CA LYS A 334 -3.65 5.19 -24.87
C LYS A 334 -3.85 5.81 -26.24
N PHE A 335 -3.18 6.93 -26.52
CA PHE A 335 -3.48 7.75 -27.69
C PHE A 335 -2.42 7.65 -28.81
N VAL A 336 -1.19 7.20 -28.47
CA VAL A 336 -0.09 7.14 -29.44
C VAL A 336 0.34 5.70 -29.70
N PHE A 337 0.68 4.95 -28.65
CA PHE A 337 1.33 3.65 -28.78
C PHE A 337 0.36 2.45 -28.71
N ASN A 338 -0.94 2.66 -28.55
CA ASN A 338 -1.91 1.57 -28.35
C ASN A 338 -1.79 0.48 -29.43
N LYS A 339 -1.81 0.87 -30.72
CA LYS A 339 -1.71 -0.07 -31.85
C LYS A 339 -0.37 -0.82 -31.89
N LEU A 340 0.73 -0.14 -31.51
CA LEU A 340 2.06 -0.74 -31.47
C LEU A 340 2.14 -1.78 -30.35
N ILE A 341 1.66 -1.43 -29.15
CA ILE A 341 1.61 -2.34 -28.01
C ILE A 341 0.72 -3.55 -28.32
N GLU A 342 -0.47 -3.35 -28.88
CA GLU A 342 -1.38 -4.46 -29.22
C GLU A 342 -0.75 -5.48 -30.17
N LYS A 343 -0.01 -5.02 -31.19
CA LYS A 343 0.64 -5.88 -32.20
C LYS A 343 1.94 -6.54 -31.73
N SER A 344 2.59 -6.02 -30.68
CA SER A 344 3.85 -6.54 -30.20
C SER A 344 3.73 -7.92 -29.56
N PRO A 345 4.75 -8.78 -29.62
CA PRO A 345 4.81 -10.04 -28.87
C PRO A 345 4.68 -9.83 -27.36
N ASN A 346 4.08 -10.81 -26.67
CA ASN A 346 3.86 -10.70 -25.22
C ASN A 346 5.15 -10.50 -24.40
N ILE A 347 6.28 -11.05 -24.87
CA ILE A 347 7.56 -10.89 -24.19
C ILE A 347 8.04 -9.44 -24.26
N ILE A 348 7.93 -8.80 -25.43
CA ILE A 348 8.31 -7.38 -25.61
C ILE A 348 7.42 -6.47 -24.76
N LYS A 349 6.11 -6.72 -24.72
CA LYS A 349 5.18 -5.99 -23.85
C LYS A 349 5.58 -6.05 -22.39
N ARG A 350 5.98 -7.23 -21.90
CA ARG A 350 6.40 -7.41 -20.50
C ARG A 350 7.73 -6.73 -20.21
N ILE A 351 8.72 -6.86 -21.10
CA ILE A 351 10.02 -6.19 -20.95
C ILE A 351 9.81 -4.66 -20.90
N TYR A 352 9.02 -4.10 -21.81
CA TYR A 352 8.64 -2.69 -21.81
C TYR A 352 8.01 -2.26 -20.49
N THR A 353 7.02 -3.01 -20.02
CA THR A 353 6.31 -2.68 -18.78
C THR A 353 7.23 -2.76 -17.57
N LEU A 354 8.00 -3.85 -17.43
CA LEU A 354 8.92 -4.06 -16.31
C LEU A 354 10.03 -3.02 -16.29
N PHE A 355 10.58 -2.65 -17.45
CA PHE A 355 11.60 -1.64 -17.56
C PHE A 355 11.11 -0.26 -17.08
N ILE A 356 9.94 0.19 -17.56
CA ILE A 356 9.35 1.46 -17.11
C ILE A 356 9.04 1.43 -15.62
N VAL A 357 8.45 0.35 -15.11
CA VAL A 357 8.14 0.20 -13.69
C VAL A 357 9.41 0.24 -12.84
N MET A 358 10.47 -0.45 -13.27
CA MET A 358 11.74 -0.46 -12.56
C MET A 358 12.35 0.95 -12.50
N ILE A 359 12.43 1.68 -13.62
CA ILE A 359 12.92 3.05 -13.64
C ILE A 359 12.05 3.98 -12.79
N SER A 360 10.72 3.80 -12.84
CA SER A 360 9.81 4.58 -12.02
C SER A 360 10.04 4.37 -10.52
N PHE A 361 10.36 3.16 -10.09
CA PHE A 361 10.67 2.87 -8.70
C PHE A 361 12.04 3.39 -8.26
N VAL A 362 13.02 3.49 -9.16
CA VAL A 362 14.26 4.21 -8.90
C VAL A 362 13.97 5.70 -8.60
N ILE A 363 13.10 6.33 -9.38
CA ILE A 363 12.65 7.71 -9.11
C ILE A 363 11.94 7.81 -7.77
N PHE A 364 11.05 6.87 -7.48
CA PHE A 364 10.26 6.83 -6.25
C PHE A 364 11.13 6.70 -4.98
N GLN A 365 12.18 5.88 -5.03
CA GLN A 365 13.08 5.61 -3.91
C GLN A 365 14.05 6.75 -3.63
N SER A 366 14.41 7.53 -4.65
CA SER A 366 15.44 8.55 -4.53
C SER A 366 15.00 9.68 -3.59
N THR A 367 15.93 10.16 -2.78
CA THR A 367 15.67 11.25 -1.83
C THR A 367 15.66 12.62 -2.48
N ASP A 368 16.43 12.76 -3.57
CA ASP A 368 16.57 14.00 -4.33
C ASP A 368 16.77 13.74 -5.83
N MET A 369 16.67 14.82 -6.63
CA MET A 369 16.78 14.77 -8.09
C MET A 369 18.19 14.42 -8.58
N SER A 370 19.23 14.74 -7.81
CA SER A 370 20.62 14.44 -8.19
C SER A 370 20.89 12.94 -8.11
N GLN A 371 20.40 12.28 -7.07
CA GLN A 371 20.52 10.85 -6.89
C GLN A 371 19.85 10.06 -8.03
N ILE A 372 18.69 10.52 -8.52
CA ILE A 372 18.04 9.92 -9.70
C ILE A 372 19.01 9.90 -10.89
N GLY A 373 19.64 11.03 -11.16
CA GLY A 373 20.61 11.17 -12.26
C GLY A 373 21.81 10.21 -12.11
N VAL A 374 22.36 10.10 -10.91
CA VAL A 374 23.49 9.20 -10.62
C VAL A 374 23.11 7.74 -10.86
N ILE A 375 21.95 7.30 -10.33
CA ILE A 375 21.53 5.91 -10.48
C ILE A 375 21.22 5.59 -11.95
N ILE A 376 20.53 6.47 -12.68
CA ILE A 376 20.22 6.24 -14.09
C ILE A 376 21.51 6.18 -14.92
N LYS A 377 22.46 7.09 -14.70
CA LYS A 377 23.76 7.04 -15.38
C LYS A 377 24.50 5.74 -15.09
N GLY A 378 24.51 5.29 -13.83
CA GLY A 378 25.15 4.04 -13.43
C GLY A 378 24.52 2.80 -14.08
N LEU A 379 23.18 2.74 -14.23
CA LEU A 379 22.48 1.67 -14.96
C LEU A 379 22.97 1.53 -16.41
N PHE A 380 23.37 2.63 -17.05
CA PHE A 380 23.84 2.64 -18.44
C PHE A 380 25.37 2.78 -18.60
N GLY A 381 26.13 2.70 -17.50
CA GLY A 381 27.59 2.78 -17.51
C GLY A 381 28.14 4.15 -17.88
N LEU A 382 27.38 5.22 -17.64
CA LEU A 382 27.77 6.59 -17.99
C LEU A 382 28.61 7.30 -16.90
N ASN A 383 28.88 6.63 -15.79
CA ASN A 383 29.73 7.14 -14.70
C ASN A 383 31.16 6.52 -14.72
N ASN A 384 31.55 5.83 -15.78
CA ASN A 384 32.82 5.12 -15.94
C ASN A 384 33.06 3.95 -14.98
N GLU A 385 31.98 3.30 -14.48
CA GLU A 385 32.12 2.12 -13.65
C GLU A 385 32.46 0.87 -14.46
N ALA A 386 33.11 -0.12 -13.80
CA ALA A 386 33.31 -1.43 -14.36
C ALA A 386 31.98 -2.15 -14.60
N LEU A 387 31.91 -3.01 -15.62
CA LEU A 387 30.72 -3.81 -15.87
C LEU A 387 30.37 -4.69 -14.66
N ILE A 388 31.37 -5.34 -14.08
CA ILE A 388 31.26 -6.23 -12.91
C ILE A 388 32.52 -6.02 -12.06
N ASN A 389 32.38 -6.13 -10.73
CA ASN A 389 33.49 -6.15 -9.78
C ASN A 389 33.27 -7.25 -8.71
N ASP A 390 34.30 -7.56 -7.93
CA ASP A 390 34.24 -8.62 -6.89
C ASP A 390 33.21 -8.31 -5.81
N THR A 391 33.05 -7.07 -5.44
CA THR A 391 32.01 -6.59 -4.50
C THR A 391 30.61 -6.97 -4.98
N THR A 392 30.32 -6.73 -6.26
CA THR A 392 29.02 -7.09 -6.85
C THR A 392 28.80 -8.59 -6.86
N LEU A 393 29.82 -9.39 -7.22
CA LEU A 393 29.72 -10.85 -7.23
C LEU A 393 29.49 -11.42 -5.83
N TYR A 394 30.16 -10.84 -4.81
CA TYR A 394 29.95 -11.23 -3.43
C TYR A 394 28.49 -11.05 -3.00
N TYR A 395 27.92 -9.88 -3.19
CA TYR A 395 26.53 -9.62 -2.81
C TYR A 395 25.52 -10.37 -3.67
N LEU A 396 25.78 -10.52 -4.97
CA LEU A 396 24.92 -11.32 -5.85
C LEU A 396 24.83 -12.77 -5.36
N LYS A 397 25.97 -13.38 -5.00
CA LYS A 397 25.98 -14.75 -4.44
C LYS A 397 25.23 -14.84 -3.12
N GLY A 398 25.43 -13.88 -2.21
CA GLY A 398 24.78 -13.84 -0.91
C GLY A 398 23.24 -13.71 -0.99
N TYR A 399 22.76 -12.90 -1.92
CA TYR A 399 21.32 -12.62 -2.05
C TYR A 399 20.62 -13.34 -3.21
N ALA A 400 21.34 -14.18 -3.99
CA ALA A 400 20.78 -14.86 -5.17
C ALA A 400 19.50 -15.64 -4.86
N VAL A 401 19.46 -16.38 -3.76
CA VAL A 401 18.30 -17.18 -3.35
C VAL A 401 17.08 -16.29 -3.11
N ILE A 402 17.24 -15.18 -2.39
CA ILE A 402 16.15 -14.25 -2.09
C ILE A 402 15.64 -13.56 -3.35
N ILE A 403 16.54 -13.15 -4.25
CA ILE A 403 16.18 -12.55 -5.55
C ILE A 403 15.37 -13.55 -6.39
N ILE A 404 15.83 -14.80 -6.49
CA ILE A 404 15.11 -15.86 -7.23
C ILE A 404 13.73 -16.13 -6.62
N LEU A 405 13.65 -16.28 -5.30
CA LEU A 405 12.37 -16.42 -4.59
C LEU A 405 11.45 -15.24 -4.82
N GLY A 406 11.99 -14.02 -4.82
CA GLY A 406 11.25 -12.79 -5.15
C GLY A 406 10.71 -12.82 -6.59
N ILE A 407 11.53 -13.19 -7.57
CA ILE A 407 11.10 -13.28 -8.97
C ILE A 407 9.98 -14.33 -9.13
N ILE A 408 10.15 -15.53 -8.59
CA ILE A 408 9.14 -16.60 -8.66
C ILE A 408 7.85 -16.19 -7.94
N GLY A 409 7.97 -15.66 -6.71
CA GLY A 409 6.83 -15.24 -5.88
C GLY A 409 6.08 -14.03 -6.44
N SER A 410 6.70 -13.22 -7.30
CA SER A 410 6.03 -12.11 -8.00
C SER A 410 5.16 -12.56 -9.19
N THR A 411 5.15 -13.86 -9.49
CA THR A 411 4.37 -14.49 -10.57
C THR A 411 3.31 -15.44 -10.01
N PRO A 412 2.25 -15.77 -10.78
CA PRO A 412 1.22 -16.70 -10.33
C PRO A 412 1.63 -18.17 -10.41
N LEU A 413 2.91 -18.49 -10.66
CA LEU A 413 3.40 -19.88 -10.87
C LEU A 413 3.05 -20.79 -9.69
N LEU A 414 3.38 -20.38 -8.47
CA LEU A 414 3.12 -21.19 -7.26
C LEU A 414 1.61 -21.35 -7.04
N ARG A 415 0.83 -20.29 -7.16
CA ARG A 415 -0.64 -20.36 -7.05
C ARG A 415 -1.23 -21.33 -8.06
N ASN A 416 -0.82 -21.22 -9.33
CA ASN A 416 -1.32 -22.09 -10.40
C ASN A 416 -0.92 -23.56 -10.19
N LEU A 417 0.29 -23.81 -9.68
CA LEU A 417 0.76 -25.15 -9.32
C LEU A 417 -0.10 -25.75 -8.19
N VAL A 418 -0.29 -25.01 -7.11
CA VAL A 418 -1.13 -25.45 -5.97
C VAL A 418 -2.56 -25.70 -6.43
N ASN A 419 -3.16 -24.80 -7.23
CA ASN A 419 -4.51 -24.98 -7.75
C ASN A 419 -4.61 -26.22 -8.64
N LYS A 420 -3.61 -26.47 -9.50
CA LYS A 420 -3.54 -27.68 -10.34
C LYS A 420 -3.43 -28.95 -9.50
N LEU A 421 -2.63 -28.95 -8.46
CA LEU A 421 -2.51 -30.08 -7.56
C LEU A 421 -3.81 -30.29 -6.76
N SER A 422 -4.41 -29.24 -6.24
CA SER A 422 -5.66 -29.30 -5.46
C SER A 422 -6.86 -29.76 -6.27
N SER A 423 -6.83 -29.69 -7.60
CA SER A 423 -7.90 -30.25 -8.45
C SER A 423 -7.96 -31.78 -8.39
N ASN A 424 -6.91 -32.46 -7.98
CA ASN A 424 -6.88 -33.89 -7.73
C ASN A 424 -7.21 -34.20 -6.28
N SER A 425 -8.23 -35.04 -6.02
CA SER A 425 -8.73 -35.35 -4.69
C SER A 425 -7.65 -35.89 -3.71
N LYS A 426 -6.69 -36.72 -4.19
CA LYS A 426 -5.59 -37.22 -3.37
C LYS A 426 -4.63 -36.10 -2.94
N TRP A 427 -4.21 -35.28 -3.89
CA TRP A 427 -3.31 -34.15 -3.63
C TRP A 427 -3.98 -33.09 -2.75
N ASN A 428 -5.27 -32.83 -2.95
CA ASN A 428 -6.02 -31.89 -2.11
C ASN A 428 -6.03 -32.31 -0.63
N LYS A 429 -6.23 -33.61 -0.35
CA LYS A 429 -6.14 -34.14 1.04
C LYS A 429 -4.74 -33.92 1.63
N ILE A 430 -3.69 -34.22 0.85
CA ILE A 430 -2.30 -34.02 1.29
C ILE A 430 -2.03 -32.53 1.57
N ILE A 431 -2.42 -31.65 0.66
CA ILE A 431 -2.24 -30.19 0.83
C ILE A 431 -2.94 -29.70 2.10
N ASN A 432 -4.20 -30.14 2.34
CA ASN A 432 -4.96 -29.73 3.52
C ASN A 432 -4.31 -30.21 4.84
N ILE A 433 -3.64 -31.37 4.84
CA ILE A 433 -2.91 -31.89 6.01
C ILE A 433 -1.58 -31.13 6.19
N LEU A 434 -0.86 -30.86 5.10
CA LEU A 434 0.45 -30.21 5.14
C LEU A 434 0.37 -28.70 5.39
N GLN A 435 -0.75 -28.07 5.03
CA GLN A 435 -0.92 -26.62 5.14
C GLN A 435 -0.72 -26.09 6.58
N PRO A 436 -1.33 -26.64 7.65
CA PRO A 436 -1.06 -26.19 9.01
C PRO A 436 0.40 -26.37 9.44
N ILE A 437 1.03 -27.48 9.05
CA ILE A 437 2.44 -27.77 9.35
C ILE A 437 3.33 -26.71 8.68
N TYR A 438 3.11 -26.48 7.39
CA TYR A 438 3.82 -25.45 6.63
C TYR A 438 3.67 -24.08 7.26
N MET A 439 2.46 -23.70 7.72
CA MET A 439 2.21 -22.41 8.36
C MET A 439 2.97 -22.25 9.68
N ILE A 440 3.02 -23.30 10.51
CA ILE A 440 3.77 -23.27 11.77
C ILE A 440 5.26 -23.13 11.49
N LEU A 441 5.80 -23.92 10.55
CA LEU A 441 7.20 -23.82 10.15
C LEU A 441 7.53 -22.43 9.58
N LEU A 442 6.67 -21.88 8.72
CA LEU A 442 6.87 -20.57 8.14
C LEU A 442 6.83 -19.46 9.20
N LEU A 443 5.91 -19.56 10.18
CA LEU A 443 5.87 -18.63 11.31
C LEU A 443 7.11 -18.74 12.18
N GLY A 444 7.64 -19.95 12.39
CA GLY A 444 8.91 -20.18 13.08
C GLY A 444 10.08 -19.49 12.38
N ILE A 445 10.20 -19.66 11.05
CA ILE A 445 11.23 -18.99 10.24
C ILE A 445 11.08 -17.46 10.34
N VAL A 446 9.86 -16.95 10.16
CA VAL A 446 9.57 -15.50 10.33
C VAL A 446 10.02 -15.01 11.70
N THR A 447 9.79 -15.79 12.76
CA THR A 447 10.18 -15.41 14.13
C THR A 447 11.70 -15.34 14.27
N ILE A 448 12.45 -16.29 13.69
CA ILE A 448 13.91 -16.25 13.69
C ILE A 448 14.41 -14.96 13.05
N PHE A 449 13.89 -14.62 11.87
CA PHE A 449 14.25 -13.38 11.18
C PHE A 449 13.87 -12.12 11.97
N LEU A 450 12.75 -12.13 12.72
CA LEU A 450 12.35 -10.99 13.54
C LEU A 450 13.21 -10.81 14.81
N VAL A 451 13.77 -11.89 15.33
CA VAL A 451 14.69 -11.84 16.49
C VAL A 451 16.07 -11.37 16.07
N ASP A 452 16.54 -11.81 14.89
CA ASP A 452 17.88 -11.50 14.38
C ASP A 452 17.98 -10.09 13.81
N ASN A 453 16.92 -9.59 13.17
CA ASN A 453 16.92 -8.29 12.50
C ASN A 453 16.38 -7.17 13.38
N SER A 454 17.09 -6.04 13.40
CA SER A 454 16.62 -4.78 13.94
C SER A 454 15.34 -4.32 13.21
N PHE A 455 14.52 -3.51 13.90
CA PHE A 455 13.29 -2.91 13.43
C PHE A 455 13.39 -2.39 11.98
N ASN A 456 12.65 -3.00 11.07
CA ASN A 456 12.51 -2.57 9.68
C ASN A 456 11.06 -2.15 9.43
N PRO A 457 10.75 -0.83 9.52
CA PRO A 457 9.40 -0.34 9.32
C PRO A 457 8.93 -0.56 7.88
N PHE A 458 7.63 -0.52 7.68
CA PHE A 458 7.01 -0.54 6.38
C PHE A 458 7.43 0.70 5.57
N LEU A 459 7.79 0.50 4.29
CA LEU A 459 8.30 1.60 3.45
C LEU A 459 7.35 2.81 3.39
N TYR A 460 6.04 2.58 3.38
CA TYR A 460 5.03 3.65 3.38
C TYR A 460 4.96 4.49 4.66
N PHE A 461 5.67 4.13 5.73
CA PHE A 461 5.80 5.02 6.90
C PHE A 461 6.76 6.18 6.66
N ARG A 462 7.50 6.14 5.57
CA ARG A 462 8.44 7.20 5.18
C ARG A 462 7.81 8.26 4.27
N PHE A 463 6.56 8.05 3.81
CA PHE A 463 5.91 8.87 2.79
C PHE A 463 4.65 9.57 3.27
#